data_4c4a438bc9adad1095a30b968df57750
#
_entry.id   4c4a438bc9adad1095a30b968df57750
#
_cell.length_a   1.000
_cell.length_b   1.000
_cell.length_c   1.000
_cell.angle_alpha   90.00
_cell.angle_beta   90.00
_cell.angle_gamma   90.00
#
_symmetry.space_group_name_H-M   'P 1'
#
loop_
_entity.id
_entity.type
_entity.pdbx_description
1 polymer ?
#
loop_
_entity_poly.entity_id
_entity_poly.type
_entity_poly.pdbx_seq_one_letter_code
_entity_poly.pdbx_strand_id
1 'polypeptide(L)'
;DLTLVSELEQKLYCSVFYSKGEIFITLDEFKTQLKKIRLIIVEQHQSLYVDQLDALLIKVNLFGFHFATLDIRQNSKIHDTIFKDVVNHYLKSDSSVFPANYFELSETEKFDILSNVSGDLDPASFENEMTNSTLGSIQAIKTIQHNNGEFGSNRYIISNNESALNVMETFALFKLSNWSAPTVDIIPLFESVDDLQNAHQIMTASNADPNR
;
A
#
# COMPACT_ATOMS: atom_id res chain seq x y z
N ASP A 1 12.00 -30.52 -20.28
CA ASP A 1 12.35 -30.06 -18.93
C ASP A 1 13.35 -28.91 -18.92
N LEU A 2 14.34 -28.91 -19.83
CA LEU A 2 15.18 -27.74 -20.09
C LEU A 2 14.35 -26.53 -20.55
N THR A 3 13.29 -26.76 -21.31
CA THR A 3 12.37 -25.73 -21.79
C THR A 3 11.71 -24.97 -20.62
N LEU A 4 11.23 -25.68 -19.60
CA LEU A 4 10.59 -25.08 -18.42
C LEU A 4 11.55 -24.15 -17.66
N VAL A 5 12.80 -24.57 -17.49
CA VAL A 5 13.84 -23.75 -16.81
C VAL A 5 14.19 -22.53 -17.65
N SER A 6 14.37 -22.69 -18.96
CA SER A 6 14.69 -21.59 -19.87
C SER A 6 13.55 -20.57 -19.97
N GLU A 7 12.30 -21.01 -20.02
CA GLU A 7 11.14 -20.11 -19.99
C GLU A 7 11.07 -19.31 -18.68
N LEU A 8 11.31 -19.97 -17.55
CA LEU A 8 11.34 -19.33 -16.24
C LEU A 8 12.47 -18.30 -16.14
N GLU A 9 13.67 -18.67 -16.59
CA GLU A 9 14.83 -17.77 -16.66
C GLU A 9 14.52 -16.54 -17.51
N GLN A 10 13.92 -16.73 -18.71
CA GLN A 10 13.57 -15.64 -19.61
C GLN A 10 12.54 -14.69 -18.96
N LYS A 11 11.49 -15.20 -18.30
CA LYS A 11 10.50 -14.39 -17.60
C LYS A 11 11.14 -13.57 -16.48
N LEU A 12 12.01 -14.19 -15.67
CA LEU A 12 12.72 -13.49 -14.60
C LEU A 12 13.66 -12.41 -15.16
N TYR A 13 14.40 -12.74 -16.22
CA TYR A 13 15.26 -11.78 -16.91
C TYR A 13 14.48 -10.58 -17.43
N CYS A 14 13.35 -10.81 -18.09
CA CYS A 14 12.48 -9.74 -18.55
C CYS A 14 11.94 -8.89 -17.39
N SER A 15 11.55 -9.53 -16.29
CA SER A 15 11.07 -8.80 -15.09
C SER A 15 12.11 -7.86 -14.49
N VAL A 16 13.41 -8.24 -14.56
CA VAL A 16 14.50 -7.42 -14.00
C VAL A 16 14.94 -6.31 -14.95
N PHE A 17 15.06 -6.62 -16.24
CA PHE A 17 15.76 -5.74 -17.19
C PHE A 17 14.82 -5.00 -18.14
N TYR A 18 13.61 -5.47 -18.36
CA TYR A 18 12.67 -4.90 -19.34
C TYR A 18 11.33 -4.48 -18.76
N SER A 19 11.12 -4.61 -17.45
CA SER A 19 9.85 -4.24 -16.81
C SER A 19 9.67 -2.72 -16.81
N LYS A 20 8.99 -2.22 -17.82
CA LYS A 20 8.42 -0.85 -17.83
C LYS A 20 7.04 -0.82 -17.16
N GLY A 21 6.87 -1.53 -16.03
CA GLY A 21 5.58 -1.72 -15.37
C GLY A 21 4.80 -2.95 -15.84
N GLU A 22 5.37 -3.78 -16.72
CA GLU A 22 4.78 -5.06 -17.11
C GLU A 22 5.19 -6.17 -16.13
N ILE A 23 4.23 -7.00 -15.74
CA ILE A 23 4.46 -8.18 -14.90
C ILE A 23 4.67 -9.38 -15.83
N PHE A 24 5.92 -9.84 -15.95
CA PHE A 24 6.27 -11.01 -16.76
C PHE A 24 6.03 -12.33 -16.01
N ILE A 25 6.06 -12.31 -14.68
CA ILE A 25 5.81 -13.47 -13.83
C ILE A 25 5.29 -13.00 -12.46
N THR A 26 4.25 -13.64 -11.97
CA THR A 26 3.77 -13.44 -10.59
C THR A 26 4.54 -14.30 -9.60
N LEU A 27 4.55 -13.92 -8.32
CA LEU A 27 5.17 -14.71 -7.26
C LEU A 27 4.59 -16.12 -7.15
N ASP A 28 3.28 -16.25 -7.30
CA ASP A 28 2.59 -17.55 -7.24
C ASP A 28 2.91 -18.45 -8.46
N GLU A 29 3.01 -17.84 -9.63
CA GLU A 29 3.46 -18.56 -10.83
C GLU A 29 4.90 -19.04 -10.63
N PHE A 30 5.79 -18.17 -10.14
CA PHE A 30 7.18 -18.52 -9.86
C PHE A 30 7.28 -19.70 -8.88
N LYS A 31 6.60 -19.63 -7.75
CA LYS A 31 6.53 -20.71 -6.75
C LYS A 31 6.00 -22.02 -7.37
N THR A 32 4.99 -21.90 -8.21
CA THR A 32 4.38 -23.07 -8.88
C THR A 32 5.36 -23.74 -9.84
N GLN A 33 6.10 -22.96 -10.62
CA GLN A 33 7.12 -23.50 -11.54
C GLN A 33 8.27 -24.14 -10.77
N LEU A 34 8.77 -23.53 -9.69
CA LEU A 34 9.81 -24.14 -8.84
C LEU A 34 9.35 -25.48 -8.23
N LYS A 35 8.10 -25.58 -7.78
CA LYS A 35 7.54 -26.85 -7.27
C LYS A 35 7.44 -27.92 -8.36
N LYS A 36 7.11 -27.55 -9.59
CA LYS A 36 7.11 -28.49 -10.74
C LYS A 36 8.51 -28.98 -11.04
N ILE A 37 9.51 -28.08 -11.07
CA ILE A 37 10.92 -28.44 -11.25
C ILE A 37 11.37 -29.40 -10.14
N ARG A 38 11.00 -29.13 -8.90
CA ARG A 38 11.30 -30.01 -7.76
C ARG A 38 10.76 -31.42 -7.95
N LEU A 39 9.51 -31.54 -8.38
CA LEU A 39 8.88 -32.84 -8.64
C LEU A 39 9.66 -33.62 -9.72
N ILE A 40 10.04 -32.98 -10.82
CA ILE A 40 10.83 -33.58 -11.89
C ILE A 40 12.20 -34.06 -11.36
N ILE A 41 12.87 -33.25 -10.55
CA ILE A 41 14.17 -33.62 -9.94
C ILE A 41 14.04 -34.86 -9.06
N VAL A 42 13.00 -34.92 -8.25
CA VAL A 42 12.77 -36.07 -7.35
C VAL A 42 12.42 -37.32 -8.13
N GLU A 43 11.51 -37.23 -9.10
CA GLU A 43 10.99 -38.42 -9.81
C GLU A 43 11.90 -38.91 -10.91
N GLN A 44 12.63 -38.03 -11.61
CA GLN A 44 13.37 -38.37 -12.82
C GLN A 44 14.89 -38.26 -12.69
N HIS A 45 15.37 -37.52 -11.68
CA HIS A 45 16.81 -37.24 -11.50
C HIS A 45 17.35 -37.67 -10.13
N GLN A 46 16.73 -38.65 -9.47
CA GLN A 46 17.20 -39.24 -8.20
C GLN A 46 17.46 -38.19 -7.11
N SER A 47 16.65 -37.10 -7.09
CA SER A 47 16.79 -35.99 -6.15
C SER A 47 18.13 -35.23 -6.23
N LEU A 48 18.83 -35.28 -7.36
CA LEU A 48 20.11 -34.59 -7.54
C LEU A 48 19.91 -33.06 -7.40
N TYR A 49 20.64 -32.44 -6.47
CA TYR A 49 20.55 -31.01 -6.15
C TYR A 49 19.20 -30.53 -5.58
N VAL A 50 18.33 -31.41 -5.11
CA VAL A 50 17.02 -31.04 -4.54
C VAL A 50 17.17 -30.09 -3.34
N ASP A 51 18.21 -30.27 -2.51
CA ASP A 51 18.47 -29.40 -1.35
C ASP A 51 18.73 -27.94 -1.74
N GLN A 52 19.37 -27.70 -2.88
CA GLN A 52 19.61 -26.35 -3.39
C GLN A 52 18.32 -25.70 -3.87
N LEU A 53 17.44 -26.46 -4.53
CA LEU A 53 16.14 -25.99 -4.94
C LEU A 53 15.21 -25.76 -3.73
N ASP A 54 15.26 -26.60 -2.73
CA ASP A 54 14.49 -26.43 -1.48
C ASP A 54 14.95 -25.17 -0.72
N ALA A 55 16.26 -24.92 -0.67
CA ALA A 55 16.81 -23.68 -0.12
C ALA A 55 16.33 -22.43 -0.90
N LEU A 56 16.22 -22.51 -2.24
CA LEU A 56 15.65 -21.44 -3.05
C LEU A 56 14.15 -21.25 -2.74
N LEU A 57 13.37 -22.32 -2.67
CA LEU A 57 11.95 -22.27 -2.34
C LEU A 57 11.70 -21.64 -0.96
N ILE A 58 12.54 -21.93 0.03
CA ILE A 58 12.48 -21.30 1.36
C ILE A 58 12.71 -19.79 1.24
N LYS A 59 13.74 -19.36 0.50
CA LYS A 59 14.01 -17.94 0.27
C LYS A 59 12.88 -17.24 -0.45
N VAL A 60 12.32 -17.85 -1.48
CA VAL A 60 11.18 -17.29 -2.23
C VAL A 60 9.93 -17.18 -1.34
N ASN A 61 9.71 -18.13 -0.44
CA ASN A 61 8.60 -18.04 0.50
C ASN A 61 8.78 -16.95 1.56
N LEU A 62 10.02 -16.73 2.02
CA LEU A 62 10.35 -15.72 3.02
C LEU A 62 10.38 -14.30 2.45
N PHE A 63 11.02 -14.12 1.32
CA PHE A 63 11.36 -12.81 0.77
C PHE A 63 10.46 -12.37 -0.37
N GLY A 64 9.69 -13.29 -0.98
CA GLY A 64 8.88 -13.00 -2.16
C GLY A 64 9.69 -12.32 -3.25
N PHE A 65 9.08 -11.31 -3.89
CA PHE A 65 9.77 -10.37 -4.79
C PHE A 65 10.06 -9.02 -4.11
N HIS A 66 9.66 -8.85 -2.85
CA HIS A 66 9.80 -7.60 -2.10
C HIS A 66 11.04 -7.57 -1.19
N PHE A 67 11.68 -8.70 -0.93
CA PHE A 67 12.86 -8.86 -0.08
C PHE A 67 12.68 -8.46 1.39
N ALA A 68 12.05 -7.31 1.65
CA ALA A 68 11.76 -6.82 3.01
C ALA A 68 10.42 -6.10 3.02
N THR A 69 9.67 -6.22 4.12
CA THR A 69 8.46 -5.43 4.37
C THR A 69 8.86 -4.11 5.01
N LEU A 70 8.48 -3.00 4.40
CA LEU A 70 8.77 -1.65 4.88
C LEU A 70 7.48 -0.99 5.36
N ASP A 71 7.54 -0.38 6.54
CA ASP A 71 6.47 0.44 7.05
C ASP A 71 6.67 1.88 6.60
N ILE A 72 5.64 2.49 6.03
CA ILE A 72 5.63 3.93 5.74
C ILE A 72 5.09 4.63 6.99
N ARG A 73 5.73 5.73 7.40
CA ARG A 73 5.33 6.47 8.60
C ARG A 73 5.19 7.94 8.30
N GLN A 74 4.13 8.55 8.84
CA GLN A 74 3.93 9.99 8.80
C GLN A 74 3.26 10.47 10.09
N ASN A 75 3.54 11.68 10.51
CA ASN A 75 2.94 12.29 11.69
C ASN A 75 1.54 12.83 11.40
N SER A 76 0.59 12.67 12.34
CA SER A 76 -0.79 13.12 12.21
C SER A 76 -0.92 14.62 11.91
N LYS A 77 -0.10 15.48 12.54
CA LYS A 77 -0.11 16.94 12.31
C LYS A 77 0.34 17.32 10.91
N ILE A 78 1.23 16.50 10.33
CA ILE A 78 1.62 16.65 8.93
C ILE A 78 0.46 16.25 8.03
N HIS A 79 -0.22 15.14 8.35
CA HIS A 79 -1.44 14.74 7.63
C HIS A 79 -2.52 15.81 7.65
N ASP A 80 -2.80 16.42 8.80
CA ASP A 80 -3.76 17.53 8.91
C ASP A 80 -3.42 18.69 7.96
N THR A 81 -2.14 19.02 7.88
CA THR A 81 -1.68 20.10 6.99
C THR A 81 -1.85 19.72 5.52
N ILE A 82 -1.44 18.51 5.16
CA ILE A 82 -1.55 17.99 3.79
C ILE A 82 -3.02 17.86 3.39
N PHE A 83 -3.86 17.35 4.29
CA PHE A 83 -5.28 17.16 4.01
C PHE A 83 -5.98 18.51 3.78
N LYS A 84 -5.62 19.54 4.55
CA LYS A 84 -6.10 20.91 4.31
C LYS A 84 -5.68 21.44 2.94
N ASP A 85 -4.44 21.19 2.52
CA ASP A 85 -3.98 21.57 1.18
C ASP A 85 -4.79 20.85 0.10
N VAL A 86 -5.07 19.56 0.28
CA VAL A 86 -5.87 18.76 -0.66
C VAL A 86 -7.30 19.26 -0.74
N VAL A 87 -7.97 19.50 0.40
CA VAL A 87 -9.33 20.06 0.41
C VAL A 87 -9.36 21.42 -0.29
N ASN A 88 -8.41 22.32 0.02
CA ASN A 88 -8.33 23.63 -0.61
C ASN A 88 -8.06 23.54 -2.13
N HIS A 89 -7.30 22.57 -2.58
CA HIS A 89 -7.08 22.31 -4.01
C HIS A 89 -8.42 21.98 -4.70
N TYR A 90 -9.21 21.08 -4.12
CA TYR A 90 -10.53 20.73 -4.68
C TYR A 90 -11.51 21.90 -4.64
N LEU A 91 -11.54 22.67 -3.54
CA LEU A 91 -12.41 23.85 -3.44
C LEU A 91 -12.06 24.93 -4.47
N LYS A 92 -10.78 25.08 -4.83
CA LYS A 92 -10.35 26.04 -5.87
C LYS A 92 -10.67 25.56 -7.30
N SER A 93 -10.70 24.25 -7.52
CA SER A 93 -10.99 23.67 -8.83
C SER A 93 -12.48 23.49 -9.15
N ASP A 94 -13.36 24.06 -8.31
CA ASP A 94 -14.82 23.94 -8.43
C ASP A 94 -15.33 22.50 -8.51
N SER A 95 -14.62 21.63 -7.81
CA SER A 95 -14.92 20.20 -7.74
C SER A 95 -16.02 19.90 -6.72
N SER A 96 -16.87 18.93 -7.00
CA SER A 96 -17.93 18.47 -6.10
C SER A 96 -17.45 17.47 -5.04
N VAL A 97 -16.14 17.23 -4.91
CA VAL A 97 -15.60 16.24 -3.95
C VAL A 97 -15.79 16.69 -2.50
N PHE A 98 -15.57 17.97 -2.22
CA PHE A 98 -15.76 18.55 -0.89
C PHE A 98 -16.75 19.71 -0.93
N PRO A 99 -17.67 19.82 0.05
CA PRO A 99 -18.55 20.99 0.16
C PRO A 99 -17.75 22.22 0.59
N ALA A 100 -18.21 23.42 0.17
CA ALA A 100 -17.54 24.68 0.46
C ALA A 100 -17.29 24.96 1.96
N ASN A 101 -18.18 24.44 2.82
CA ASN A 101 -18.09 24.56 4.27
C ASN A 101 -17.44 23.35 4.96
N TYR A 102 -16.65 22.52 4.25
CA TYR A 102 -16.08 21.28 4.79
C TYR A 102 -15.38 21.46 6.15
N PHE A 103 -14.66 22.55 6.33
CA PHE A 103 -13.92 22.79 7.59
C PHE A 103 -14.83 23.10 8.79
N GLU A 104 -16.05 23.52 8.54
CA GLU A 104 -17.06 23.87 9.57
C GLU A 104 -17.94 22.67 9.96
N LEU A 105 -17.84 21.56 9.23
CA LEU A 105 -18.65 20.36 9.45
C LEU A 105 -18.24 19.65 10.74
N SER A 106 -19.22 18.97 11.34
CA SER A 106 -18.99 18.04 12.46
C SER A 106 -18.14 16.83 12.03
N GLU A 107 -17.52 16.16 12.97
CA GLU A 107 -16.74 14.95 12.69
C GLU A 107 -17.57 13.88 11.95
N THR A 108 -18.82 13.65 12.37
CA THR A 108 -19.71 12.67 11.73
C THR A 108 -19.96 12.99 10.27
N GLU A 109 -20.23 14.25 9.93
CA GLU A 109 -20.44 14.68 8.55
C GLU A 109 -19.16 14.53 7.73
N LYS A 110 -17.99 14.83 8.33
CA LYS A 110 -16.69 14.60 7.68
C LYS A 110 -16.48 13.11 7.42
N PHE A 111 -16.78 12.23 8.35
CA PHE A 111 -16.67 10.79 8.17
C PHE A 111 -17.47 10.30 6.96
N ASP A 112 -18.73 10.72 6.84
CA ASP A 112 -19.60 10.36 5.72
C ASP A 112 -19.01 10.78 4.37
N ILE A 113 -18.42 11.98 4.30
CA ILE A 113 -17.75 12.47 3.10
C ILE A 113 -16.50 11.64 2.81
N LEU A 114 -15.62 11.47 3.81
CA LEU A 114 -14.32 10.80 3.65
C LEU A 114 -14.47 9.34 3.25
N SER A 115 -15.51 8.66 3.73
CA SER A 115 -15.82 7.29 3.35
C SER A 115 -16.17 7.15 1.87
N ASN A 116 -16.68 8.21 1.23
CA ASN A 116 -17.19 8.18 -0.14
C ASN A 116 -16.35 8.96 -1.16
N VAL A 117 -15.27 9.64 -0.73
CA VAL A 117 -14.42 10.38 -1.67
C VAL A 117 -13.76 9.46 -2.70
N SER A 118 -13.53 10.00 -3.86
CA SER A 118 -12.68 9.41 -4.91
C SER A 118 -12.05 10.53 -5.72
N GLY A 119 -10.88 10.30 -6.28
CA GLY A 119 -10.18 11.30 -7.06
C GLY A 119 -8.95 10.73 -7.76
N ASP A 120 -8.26 11.59 -8.47
CA ASP A 120 -7.00 11.29 -9.16
C ASP A 120 -6.04 12.45 -8.93
N LEU A 121 -5.54 12.55 -7.69
CA LEU A 121 -4.61 13.60 -7.29
C LEU A 121 -3.23 13.35 -7.93
N ASP A 122 -2.76 14.35 -8.66
CA ASP A 122 -1.38 14.39 -9.10
C ASP A 122 -0.54 15.12 -8.04
N PRO A 123 0.45 14.48 -7.41
CA PRO A 123 1.35 15.12 -6.47
C PRO A 123 2.00 16.40 -7.03
N ALA A 124 2.32 16.42 -8.33
CA ALA A 124 2.94 17.57 -8.99
C ALA A 124 2.04 18.83 -9.05
N SER A 125 0.74 18.69 -8.77
CA SER A 125 -0.20 19.81 -8.69
C SER A 125 -0.04 20.67 -7.44
N PHE A 126 0.77 20.22 -6.47
CA PHE A 126 0.97 20.91 -5.20
C PHE A 126 2.34 21.58 -5.12
N GLU A 127 2.35 22.89 -4.84
CA GLU A 127 3.58 23.66 -4.62
C GLU A 127 4.23 23.32 -3.27
N ASN A 128 3.42 22.90 -2.30
CA ASN A 128 3.91 22.47 -0.99
C ASN A 128 4.67 21.15 -1.13
N GLU A 129 5.98 21.19 -0.94
CA GLU A 129 6.88 20.05 -1.06
C GLU A 129 6.46 18.87 -0.16
N MET A 130 5.95 19.16 1.03
CA MET A 130 5.49 18.15 1.98
C MET A 130 4.24 17.41 1.45
N THR A 131 3.28 18.15 0.90
CA THR A 131 2.07 17.59 0.27
C THR A 131 2.44 16.75 -0.93
N ASN A 132 3.28 17.29 -1.83
CA ASN A 132 3.80 16.57 -3.00
C ASN A 132 4.50 15.27 -2.60
N SER A 133 5.43 15.32 -1.66
CA SER A 133 6.21 14.16 -1.20
C SER A 133 5.33 13.08 -0.54
N THR A 134 4.34 13.47 0.26
CA THR A 134 3.46 12.50 0.93
C THR A 134 2.51 11.82 -0.06
N LEU A 135 1.90 12.57 -0.97
CA LEU A 135 1.08 11.98 -2.04
C LEU A 135 1.93 11.11 -2.98
N GLY A 136 3.16 11.54 -3.28
CA GLY A 136 4.14 10.73 -4.02
C GLY A 136 4.48 9.42 -3.31
N SER A 137 4.56 9.42 -1.98
CA SER A 137 4.78 8.20 -1.18
C SER A 137 3.60 7.23 -1.30
N ILE A 138 2.36 7.72 -1.30
CA ILE A 138 1.16 6.90 -1.50
C ILE A 138 1.17 6.24 -2.90
N GLN A 139 1.53 7.00 -3.94
CA GLN A 139 1.66 6.45 -5.29
C GLN A 139 2.80 5.42 -5.39
N ALA A 140 3.90 5.66 -4.67
CA ALA A 140 5.02 4.71 -4.61
C ALA A 140 4.60 3.38 -3.97
N ILE A 141 3.80 3.39 -2.89
CA ILE A 141 3.25 2.17 -2.28
C ILE A 141 2.48 1.36 -3.32
N LYS A 142 1.57 1.99 -4.05
CA LYS A 142 0.77 1.35 -5.11
C LYS A 142 1.66 0.71 -6.18
N THR A 143 2.70 1.41 -6.62
CA THR A 143 3.66 0.92 -7.61
C THR A 143 4.48 -0.25 -7.07
N ILE A 144 4.95 -0.17 -5.82
CA ILE A 144 5.70 -1.24 -5.15
C ILE A 144 4.84 -2.49 -5.03
N GLN A 145 3.60 -2.36 -4.55
CA GLN A 145 2.69 -3.49 -4.42
C GLN A 145 2.39 -4.15 -5.76
N HIS A 146 2.19 -3.35 -6.81
CA HIS A 146 1.96 -3.86 -8.16
C HIS A 146 3.16 -4.68 -8.67
N ASN A 147 4.38 -4.18 -8.50
CA ASN A 147 5.58 -4.79 -9.06
C ASN A 147 6.16 -5.92 -8.21
N ASN A 148 6.07 -5.79 -6.89
CA ASN A 148 6.80 -6.64 -5.95
C ASN A 148 5.90 -7.49 -5.04
N GLY A 149 4.59 -7.26 -5.09
CA GLY A 149 3.60 -7.87 -4.23
C GLY A 149 3.24 -7.01 -3.02
N GLU A 150 2.06 -7.25 -2.49
CA GLU A 150 1.42 -6.45 -1.45
C GLU A 150 2.27 -6.32 -0.18
N PHE A 151 2.88 -7.42 0.27
CA PHE A 151 3.65 -7.46 1.52
C PHE A 151 4.90 -6.57 1.54
N GLY A 152 5.36 -6.09 0.39
CA GLY A 152 6.52 -5.19 0.32
C GLY A 152 6.29 -3.84 0.99
N SER A 153 5.05 -3.34 0.94
CA SER A 153 4.67 -2.02 1.48
C SER A 153 3.17 -1.98 1.76
N ASN A 154 2.72 -2.72 2.76
CA ASN A 154 1.29 -2.84 3.09
C ASN A 154 0.90 -2.18 4.40
N ARG A 155 1.81 -1.47 5.09
CA ARG A 155 1.54 -0.81 6.36
C ARG A 155 1.89 0.67 6.30
N TYR A 156 0.91 1.49 6.66
CA TYR A 156 1.05 2.93 6.78
C TYR A 156 0.75 3.36 8.21
N ILE A 157 1.76 3.82 8.92
CA ILE A 157 1.70 4.13 10.34
C ILE A 157 1.50 5.64 10.52
N ILE A 158 0.46 6.02 11.25
CA ILE A 158 0.22 7.41 11.67
C ILE A 158 0.80 7.58 13.07
N SER A 159 1.95 8.26 13.18
CA SER A 159 2.51 8.60 14.48
C SER A 159 1.77 9.76 15.13
N ASN A 160 1.74 9.77 16.46
CA ASN A 160 1.00 10.76 17.25
C ASN A 160 -0.47 10.88 16.82
N ASN A 161 -1.16 9.73 16.72
CA ASN A 161 -2.57 9.72 16.31
C ASN A 161 -3.46 10.17 17.48
N GLU A 162 -4.16 11.28 17.31
CA GLU A 162 -4.97 11.91 18.36
C GLU A 162 -6.48 11.65 18.16
N SER A 163 -6.93 11.26 16.97
CA SER A 163 -8.35 11.10 16.65
C SER A 163 -8.64 10.05 15.59
N ALA A 164 -9.87 9.59 15.52
CA ALA A 164 -10.35 8.74 14.43
C ALA A 164 -10.36 9.50 13.10
N LEU A 165 -10.53 10.82 13.12
CA LEU A 165 -10.52 11.66 11.93
C LEU A 165 -9.16 11.58 11.22
N ASN A 166 -8.03 11.54 11.95
CA ASN A 166 -6.69 11.39 11.35
C ASN A 166 -6.58 10.09 10.52
N VAL A 167 -7.19 9.00 11.01
CA VAL A 167 -7.23 7.73 10.29
C VAL A 167 -8.06 7.83 9.02
N MET A 168 -9.24 8.46 9.12
CA MET A 168 -10.16 8.63 7.98
C MET A 168 -9.61 9.58 6.92
N GLU A 169 -8.98 10.68 7.31
CA GLU A 169 -8.30 11.60 6.40
C GLU A 169 -7.16 10.90 5.66
N THR A 170 -6.37 10.07 6.37
CA THR A 170 -5.33 9.27 5.74
C THR A 170 -5.92 8.28 4.73
N PHE A 171 -6.98 7.56 5.10
CA PHE A 171 -7.67 6.65 4.18
C PHE A 171 -8.21 7.39 2.94
N ALA A 172 -8.78 8.58 3.15
CA ALA A 172 -9.25 9.43 2.05
C ALA A 172 -8.13 9.85 1.11
N LEU A 173 -6.91 10.14 1.60
CA LEU A 173 -5.76 10.45 0.74
C LEU A 173 -5.43 9.29 -0.21
N PHE A 174 -5.53 8.04 0.25
CA PHE A 174 -5.36 6.87 -0.63
C PHE A 174 -6.44 6.82 -1.70
N LYS A 175 -7.71 7.02 -1.35
CA LYS A 175 -8.82 7.01 -2.32
C LYS A 175 -8.73 8.16 -3.32
N LEU A 176 -8.32 9.34 -2.86
CA LEU A 176 -8.09 10.52 -3.71
C LEU A 176 -6.86 10.37 -4.62
N SER A 177 -5.93 9.47 -4.29
CA SER A 177 -4.78 9.12 -5.14
C SER A 177 -5.10 8.00 -6.16
N ASN A 178 -6.33 7.93 -6.64
CA ASN A 178 -6.81 6.94 -7.60
C ASN A 178 -6.65 5.49 -7.13
N TRP A 179 -6.93 5.24 -5.84
CA TRP A 179 -6.87 3.91 -5.25
C TRP A 179 -8.16 3.58 -4.51
N SER A 180 -9.17 3.16 -5.27
CA SER A 180 -10.54 2.94 -4.77
C SER A 180 -10.66 1.90 -3.66
N ALA A 181 -9.81 0.88 -3.65
CA ALA A 181 -9.75 -0.17 -2.63
C ALA A 181 -8.29 -0.36 -2.19
N PRO A 182 -7.74 0.51 -1.32
CA PRO A 182 -6.36 0.38 -0.87
C PRO A 182 -6.19 -0.89 -0.03
N THR A 183 -5.16 -1.66 -0.36
CA THR A 183 -4.74 -2.87 0.35
C THR A 183 -3.68 -2.57 1.41
N VAL A 184 -3.74 -1.39 2.00
CA VAL A 184 -2.80 -0.89 3.01
C VAL A 184 -3.47 -0.86 4.37
N ASP A 185 -2.84 -1.45 5.37
CA ASP A 185 -3.24 -1.33 6.75
C ASP A 185 -2.84 0.06 7.26
N ILE A 186 -3.81 0.89 7.61
CA ILE A 186 -3.58 2.18 8.26
C ILE A 186 -3.54 1.95 9.76
N ILE A 187 -2.38 2.18 10.36
CA ILE A 187 -2.09 1.83 11.75
C ILE A 187 -1.91 3.10 12.58
N PRO A 188 -2.89 3.47 13.40
CA PRO A 188 -2.71 4.58 14.35
C PRO A 188 -1.74 4.18 15.47
N LEU A 189 -0.76 5.03 15.76
CA LEU A 189 0.18 4.86 16.84
C LEU A 189 -0.15 5.84 17.97
N PHE A 190 -0.46 5.29 19.15
CA PHE A 190 -0.77 6.05 20.35
C PHE A 190 0.48 6.20 21.20
N GLU A 191 1.00 7.42 21.30
CA GLU A 191 2.33 7.68 21.89
C GLU A 191 2.25 8.34 23.27
N SER A 192 1.13 8.98 23.61
CA SER A 192 0.91 9.56 24.92
C SER A 192 0.00 8.71 25.81
N VAL A 193 0.01 8.97 27.13
CA VAL A 193 -0.91 8.29 28.06
C VAL A 193 -2.36 8.63 27.75
N ASP A 194 -2.62 9.87 27.37
CA ASP A 194 -3.97 10.35 27.02
C ASP A 194 -4.48 9.68 25.74
N ASP A 195 -3.60 9.52 24.72
CA ASP A 195 -3.95 8.81 23.48
C ASP A 195 -4.28 7.35 23.77
N LEU A 196 -3.49 6.68 24.62
CA LEU A 196 -3.73 5.30 25.01
C LEU A 196 -5.04 5.10 25.77
N GLN A 197 -5.43 6.07 26.60
CA GLN A 197 -6.73 6.03 27.31
C GLN A 197 -7.90 6.15 26.33
N ASN A 198 -7.74 6.93 25.26
CA ASN A 198 -8.75 7.15 24.23
C ASN A 198 -8.70 6.15 23.07
N ALA A 199 -7.65 5.31 23.00
CA ALA A 199 -7.39 4.40 21.88
C ALA A 199 -8.59 3.50 21.53
N HIS A 200 -9.29 2.96 22.55
CA HIS A 200 -10.47 2.13 22.31
C HIS A 200 -11.60 2.88 21.57
N GLN A 201 -11.84 4.13 21.91
CA GLN A 201 -12.87 4.96 21.26
C GLN A 201 -12.46 5.29 19.83
N ILE A 202 -11.20 5.67 19.61
CA ILE A 202 -10.65 5.97 18.30
C ILE A 202 -10.73 4.75 17.39
N MET A 203 -10.29 3.58 17.85
CA MET A 203 -10.35 2.34 17.08
C MET A 203 -11.79 1.91 16.77
N THR A 204 -12.71 2.06 17.70
CA THR A 204 -14.11 1.73 17.47
C THR A 204 -14.73 2.64 16.42
N ALA A 205 -14.50 3.95 16.50
CA ALA A 205 -14.99 4.90 15.52
C ALA A 205 -14.39 4.66 14.12
N SER A 206 -13.08 4.39 14.03
CA SER A 206 -12.40 4.11 12.76
C SER A 206 -12.87 2.81 12.09
N ASN A 207 -13.28 1.80 12.86
CA ASN A 207 -13.73 0.51 12.34
C ASN A 207 -15.24 0.45 12.08
N ALA A 208 -16.00 1.48 12.45
CA ALA A 208 -17.44 1.53 12.21
C ALA A 208 -17.81 1.79 10.75
N ASP A 209 -16.86 2.10 9.88
CA ASP A 209 -17.10 2.26 8.44
C ASP A 209 -17.25 0.88 7.76
N PRO A 210 -18.44 0.54 7.20
CA PRO A 210 -18.69 -0.74 6.52
C PRO A 210 -17.93 -0.89 5.20
N ASN A 211 -17.22 0.14 4.72
CA ASN A 211 -16.45 0.14 3.47
C ASN A 211 -14.95 -0.11 3.70
N ARG A 212 -14.57 -0.53 4.87
CA ARG A 212 -13.19 -0.81 5.27
C ARG A 212 -12.88 -2.29 5.36
#